data_2aaccf3c61d2fcb730f260a1b30cf791
#
_entry.id   2aaccf3c61d2fcb730f260a1b30cf791
#
_cell.length_a   1.000
_cell.length_b   1.000
_cell.length_c   1.000
_cell.angle_alpha   90.00
_cell.angle_beta   90.00
_cell.angle_gamma   90.00
#
_symmetry.space_group_name_H-M   'P 1'
#
loop_
_entity.id
_entity.type
_entity.pdbx_description
1 polymer ?
#
loop_
_entity_poly.entity_id
_entity_poly.type
_entity_poly.pdbx_seq_one_letter_code
_entity_poly.pdbx_strand_id
1 'polypeptide(L)'
;MSSSTDCVEAAASGDAGMVARLRSWWQGDSLSRQFWIFFAAAFFFDFGIGLYFFLFNLFLLNLRFDERMMGFVTGALTLGNVVGTIPVGFLARRFGLQRLLLFCFIAVPVISIFRTMVVWMPAQIGLAFIAGMALSCWPVCFAPTVASLTTESNRVFAFSIVFATGIGTGTLAGLAGGSIPQMLSHFGVDHPADGIRIVLIAASLIACLGIWPVSRLKLRSPTTVKQDKRPLFHPFLLRFLPPFALWSIVTGSFIPFAPVFFQKQLGISLQHVGLIFSASQFAQFFAVLVAPLLFRSAGSLARIIGAQLIAGAAVFALGISHNASYAVGWYLAYTAVQFTAGPGFYGMLMSSVPEADRSSASAVQNVVGALAGAGSAALTGLLVVRYGYGLIFNVNAILAVLAALLVCACHVPSRNWLSVRSSR
;
A
#
# COMPACT_ATOMS: atom_id res chain seq x y z
N MET A 1 -2.28 7.07 54.23
CA MET A 1 -3.41 7.29 53.31
C MET A 1 -3.19 8.52 52.40
N SER A 2 -2.02 8.62 51.70
CA SER A 2 -1.75 9.79 50.83
C SER A 2 -1.22 9.41 49.44
N SER A 3 -1.23 8.12 49.08
CA SER A 3 -0.67 7.68 47.77
C SER A 3 -1.70 7.41 46.67
N SER A 4 -3.00 7.46 46.98
CA SER A 4 -4.05 7.20 45.98
C SER A 4 -4.58 8.45 45.26
N THR A 5 -4.40 9.63 45.87
CA THR A 5 -4.78 10.91 45.27
C THR A 5 -3.80 11.40 44.23
N ASP A 6 -2.52 11.16 44.42
CA ASP A 6 -1.47 11.60 43.47
C ASP A 6 -1.50 10.85 42.15
N CYS A 7 -1.93 9.58 42.14
CA CYS A 7 -2.10 8.80 40.90
C CYS A 7 -3.31 9.22 40.06
N VAL A 8 -4.38 9.69 40.71
CA VAL A 8 -5.60 10.16 40.03
C VAL A 8 -5.39 11.57 39.45
N GLU A 9 -4.65 12.44 40.11
CA GLU A 9 -4.27 13.75 39.58
C GLU A 9 -3.27 13.65 38.40
N ALA A 10 -2.32 12.71 38.46
CA ALA A 10 -1.39 12.48 37.35
C ALA A 10 -2.08 11.92 36.12
N ALA A 11 -3.11 11.06 36.25
CA ALA A 11 -3.92 10.57 35.15
C ALA A 11 -4.81 11.68 34.55
N ALA A 12 -5.43 12.50 35.39
CA ALA A 12 -6.26 13.64 34.95
C ALA A 12 -5.44 14.74 34.24
N SER A 13 -4.20 14.98 34.68
CA SER A 13 -3.28 15.91 33.99
C SER A 13 -2.78 15.39 32.65
N GLY A 14 -2.62 14.06 32.50
CA GLY A 14 -2.28 13.41 31.23
C GLY A 14 -3.40 13.53 30.19
N ASP A 15 -4.65 13.32 30.59
CA ASP A 15 -5.82 13.46 29.73
C ASP A 15 -6.13 14.92 29.36
N ALA A 16 -6.01 15.85 30.29
CA ALA A 16 -6.15 17.27 30.00
C ALA A 16 -5.06 17.77 29.03
N GLY A 17 -3.83 17.25 29.15
CA GLY A 17 -2.73 17.54 28.22
C GLY A 17 -2.97 16.95 26.83
N MET A 18 -3.57 15.77 26.72
CA MET A 18 -3.90 15.15 25.45
C MET A 18 -5.07 15.84 24.75
N VAL A 19 -6.12 16.19 25.48
CA VAL A 19 -7.26 16.97 24.96
C VAL A 19 -6.84 18.40 24.58
N ALA A 20 -5.96 19.03 25.34
CA ALA A 20 -5.40 20.34 25.00
C ALA A 20 -4.50 20.25 23.74
N ARG A 21 -3.70 19.19 23.58
CA ARG A 21 -2.91 18.92 22.36
C ARG A 21 -3.80 18.61 21.16
N LEU A 22 -4.87 17.85 21.33
CA LEU A 22 -5.86 17.61 20.29
C LEU A 22 -6.59 18.91 19.92
N ARG A 23 -6.93 19.75 20.89
CA ARG A 23 -7.57 21.05 20.67
C ARG A 23 -6.63 22.05 19.99
N SER A 24 -5.36 22.09 20.36
CA SER A 24 -4.34 22.90 19.67
C SER A 24 -4.03 22.37 18.25
N TRP A 25 -4.17 21.08 18.02
CA TRP A 25 -4.13 20.47 16.69
C TRP A 25 -5.30 20.93 15.81
N TRP A 26 -6.49 21.08 16.39
CA TRP A 26 -7.68 21.58 15.69
C TRP A 26 -7.70 23.11 15.53
N GLN A 27 -6.97 23.83 16.36
CA GLN A 27 -6.84 25.30 16.35
C GLN A 27 -5.59 25.79 15.59
N GLY A 28 -4.71 24.86 15.16
CA GLY A 28 -3.57 25.18 14.29
C GLY A 28 -4.06 25.68 12.92
N ASP A 29 -3.27 26.51 12.26
CA ASP A 29 -3.52 27.16 10.97
C ASP A 29 -4.43 26.33 10.05
N SER A 30 -5.58 26.88 9.68
CA SER A 30 -6.54 26.22 8.80
C SER A 30 -5.86 25.79 7.50
N LEU A 31 -6.09 24.55 7.07
CA LEU A 31 -5.58 24.02 5.80
C LEU A 31 -6.05 24.92 4.65
N SER A 32 -5.16 25.23 3.73
CA SER A 32 -5.43 26.14 2.63
C SER A 32 -6.56 25.62 1.73
N ARG A 33 -7.30 26.55 1.10
CA ARG A 33 -8.33 26.20 0.08
C ARG A 33 -7.75 25.32 -1.02
N GLN A 34 -6.50 25.53 -1.40
CA GLN A 34 -5.80 24.74 -2.41
C GLN A 34 -5.55 23.28 -1.92
N PHE A 35 -5.30 23.10 -0.63
CA PHE A 35 -5.21 21.74 -0.06
C PHE A 35 -6.54 21.00 -0.17
N TRP A 36 -7.67 21.62 0.15
CA TRP A 36 -8.98 20.98 0.04
C TRP A 36 -9.37 20.66 -1.41
N ILE A 37 -8.95 21.48 -2.37
CA ILE A 37 -9.11 21.18 -3.80
C ILE A 37 -8.29 19.95 -4.18
N PHE A 38 -7.04 19.86 -3.71
CA PHE A 38 -6.20 18.66 -3.93
C PHE A 38 -6.79 17.44 -3.23
N PHE A 39 -7.27 17.59 -2.00
CA PHE A 39 -7.91 16.53 -1.25
C PHE A 39 -9.13 15.95 -1.97
N ALA A 40 -10.01 16.80 -2.51
CA ALA A 40 -11.14 16.34 -3.30
C ALA A 40 -10.69 15.58 -4.57
N ALA A 41 -9.64 16.06 -5.24
CA ALA A 41 -9.06 15.34 -6.37
C ALA A 41 -8.54 13.97 -5.97
N ALA A 42 -7.76 13.89 -4.89
CA ALA A 42 -7.22 12.66 -4.34
C ALA A 42 -8.34 11.68 -3.97
N PHE A 43 -9.40 12.16 -3.32
CA PHE A 43 -10.55 11.34 -2.92
C PHE A 43 -11.19 10.63 -4.13
N PHE A 44 -11.53 11.36 -5.19
CA PHE A 44 -12.15 10.78 -6.38
C PHE A 44 -11.19 9.80 -7.08
N PHE A 45 -9.94 10.15 -7.19
CA PHE A 45 -8.94 9.31 -7.84
C PHE A 45 -8.68 8.03 -7.03
N ASP A 46 -8.41 8.12 -5.73
CA ASP A 46 -8.12 6.98 -4.88
C ASP A 46 -9.32 6.05 -4.74
N PHE A 47 -10.54 6.59 -4.62
CA PHE A 47 -11.75 5.79 -4.60
C PHE A 47 -11.96 5.04 -5.92
N GLY A 48 -11.89 5.74 -7.06
CA GLY A 48 -12.10 5.13 -8.36
C GLY A 48 -11.05 4.08 -8.68
N ILE A 49 -9.77 4.40 -8.48
CA ILE A 49 -8.66 3.47 -8.75
C ILE A 49 -8.62 2.33 -7.72
N GLY A 50 -8.93 2.60 -6.45
CA GLY A 50 -9.05 1.56 -5.42
C GLY A 50 -10.16 0.55 -5.75
N LEU A 51 -11.34 1.02 -6.16
CA LEU A 51 -12.44 0.17 -6.63
C LEU A 51 -12.06 -0.65 -7.87
N TYR A 52 -11.36 -0.02 -8.82
CA TYR A 52 -10.85 -0.70 -9.99
C TYR A 52 -9.85 -1.82 -9.62
N PHE A 53 -8.87 -1.56 -8.77
CA PHE A 53 -7.89 -2.57 -8.37
C PHE A 53 -8.50 -3.72 -7.58
N PHE A 54 -9.46 -3.43 -6.71
CA PHE A 54 -10.17 -4.47 -5.98
C PHE A 54 -10.89 -5.44 -6.93
N LEU A 55 -11.61 -4.90 -7.91
CA LEU A 55 -12.45 -5.71 -8.80
C LEU A 55 -11.71 -6.32 -9.99
N PHE A 56 -10.57 -5.79 -10.42
CA PHE A 56 -10.00 -6.15 -11.72
C PHE A 56 -9.57 -7.62 -11.80
N ASN A 57 -8.93 -8.18 -10.77
CA ASN A 57 -8.58 -9.59 -10.76
C ASN A 57 -9.81 -10.50 -10.66
N LEU A 58 -10.86 -10.05 -9.97
CA LEU A 58 -12.15 -10.74 -9.91
C LEU A 58 -12.89 -10.67 -11.26
N PHE A 59 -12.74 -9.57 -12.00
CA PHE A 59 -13.22 -9.45 -13.38
C PHE A 59 -12.54 -10.45 -14.31
N LEU A 60 -11.21 -10.56 -14.25
CA LEU A 60 -10.45 -11.54 -15.02
C LEU A 60 -10.87 -12.99 -14.67
N LEU A 61 -11.12 -13.27 -13.39
CA LEU A 61 -11.64 -14.57 -12.94
C LEU A 61 -13.00 -14.89 -13.58
N ASN A 62 -13.92 -13.92 -13.61
CA ASN A 62 -15.25 -14.11 -14.21
C ASN A 62 -15.22 -14.19 -15.74
N LEU A 63 -14.14 -13.70 -16.38
CA LEU A 63 -13.83 -13.95 -17.80
C LEU A 63 -13.13 -15.30 -18.04
N ARG A 64 -13.02 -16.14 -16.98
CA ARG A 64 -12.35 -17.46 -17.01
C ARG A 64 -10.84 -17.41 -17.31
N PHE A 65 -10.19 -16.30 -17.01
CA PHE A 65 -8.73 -16.26 -16.99
C PHE A 65 -8.19 -16.96 -15.75
N ASP A 66 -7.04 -17.61 -15.91
CA ASP A 66 -6.33 -18.28 -14.82
C ASP A 66 -5.48 -17.31 -13.98
N GLU A 67 -5.00 -17.77 -12.85
CA GLU A 67 -4.15 -16.99 -11.95
C GLU A 67 -2.79 -16.62 -12.59
N ARG A 68 -2.34 -17.39 -13.57
CA ARG A 68 -1.15 -17.09 -14.37
C ARG A 68 -1.29 -15.75 -15.07
N MET A 69 -2.42 -15.53 -15.74
CA MET A 69 -2.74 -14.25 -16.38
C MET A 69 -2.77 -13.10 -15.39
N MET A 70 -3.44 -13.29 -14.24
CA MET A 70 -3.54 -12.28 -13.19
C MET A 70 -2.16 -11.90 -12.64
N GLY A 71 -1.28 -12.89 -12.47
CA GLY A 71 0.10 -12.70 -12.04
C GLY A 71 0.91 -11.86 -13.03
N PHE A 72 0.84 -12.18 -14.33
CA PHE A 72 1.54 -11.42 -15.36
C PHE A 72 1.02 -10.00 -15.49
N VAL A 73 -0.30 -9.79 -15.43
CA VAL A 73 -0.91 -8.46 -15.48
C VAL A 73 -0.52 -7.63 -14.27
N THR A 74 -0.56 -8.20 -13.07
CA THR A 74 -0.15 -7.51 -11.83
C THR A 74 1.35 -7.21 -11.84
N GLY A 75 2.16 -8.17 -12.26
CA GLY A 75 3.61 -8.00 -12.41
C GLY A 75 3.97 -6.91 -13.40
N ALA A 76 3.31 -6.88 -14.57
CA ALA A 76 3.50 -5.87 -15.61
C ALA A 76 3.11 -4.47 -15.11
N LEU A 77 1.99 -4.34 -14.39
CA LEU A 77 1.55 -3.08 -13.79
C LEU A 77 2.61 -2.55 -12.81
N THR A 78 3.08 -3.41 -11.92
CA THR A 78 4.09 -3.05 -10.91
C THR A 78 5.42 -2.70 -11.56
N LEU A 79 5.86 -3.48 -12.55
CA LEU A 79 7.07 -3.19 -13.30
C LEU A 79 6.96 -1.86 -14.06
N GLY A 80 5.82 -1.60 -14.69
CA GLY A 80 5.54 -0.31 -15.35
C GLY A 80 5.64 0.87 -14.38
N ASN A 81 5.10 0.70 -13.16
CA ASN A 81 5.17 1.74 -12.11
C ASN A 81 6.63 2.05 -11.74
N VAL A 82 7.47 1.02 -11.55
CA VAL A 82 8.91 1.20 -11.26
C VAL A 82 9.63 1.92 -12.40
N VAL A 83 9.46 1.42 -13.62
CA VAL A 83 10.11 1.99 -14.82
C VAL A 83 9.66 3.44 -15.04
N GLY A 84 8.38 3.73 -14.81
CA GLY A 84 7.82 5.08 -14.93
C GLY A 84 8.31 6.06 -13.88
N THR A 85 8.67 5.60 -12.68
CA THR A 85 9.06 6.48 -11.55
C THR A 85 10.26 7.37 -11.90
N ILE A 86 11.26 6.82 -12.60
CA ILE A 86 12.48 7.57 -12.96
C ILE A 86 12.17 8.71 -13.95
N PRO A 87 11.58 8.45 -15.15
CA PRO A 87 11.26 9.52 -16.09
C PRO A 87 10.25 10.53 -15.52
N VAL A 88 9.27 10.07 -14.73
CA VAL A 88 8.31 10.97 -14.09
C VAL A 88 8.99 11.95 -13.14
N GLY A 89 9.99 11.53 -12.38
CA GLY A 89 10.78 12.42 -11.55
C GLY A 89 11.49 13.54 -12.33
N PHE A 90 11.97 13.25 -13.54
CA PHE A 90 12.54 14.27 -14.45
C PHE A 90 11.46 15.17 -15.04
N LEU A 91 10.35 14.57 -15.49
CA LEU A 91 9.21 15.30 -16.06
C LEU A 91 8.56 16.24 -15.02
N ALA A 92 8.50 15.83 -13.74
CA ALA A 92 7.97 16.67 -12.66
C ALA A 92 8.77 17.98 -12.50
N ARG A 93 10.10 17.90 -12.64
CA ARG A 93 10.97 19.08 -12.60
C ARG A 93 10.82 19.96 -13.84
N ARG A 94 10.60 19.36 -15.02
CA ARG A 94 10.49 20.08 -16.30
C ARG A 94 9.14 20.71 -16.53
N PHE A 95 8.07 19.96 -16.26
CA PHE A 95 6.69 20.36 -16.60
C PHE A 95 5.87 20.81 -15.39
N GLY A 96 6.36 20.57 -14.17
CA GLY A 96 5.68 20.86 -12.91
C GLY A 96 4.70 19.79 -12.47
N LEU A 97 4.41 19.77 -11.16
CA LEU A 97 3.60 18.73 -10.51
C LEU A 97 2.15 18.69 -11.03
N GLN A 98 1.55 19.87 -11.29
CA GLN A 98 0.16 19.96 -11.71
C GLN A 98 -0.09 19.27 -13.05
N ARG A 99 0.79 19.47 -14.05
CA ARG A 99 0.64 18.85 -15.36
C ARG A 99 0.78 17.35 -15.32
N LEU A 100 1.69 16.83 -14.47
CA LEU A 100 1.84 15.40 -14.29
C LEU A 100 0.66 14.77 -13.55
N LEU A 101 0.12 15.46 -12.55
CA LEU A 101 -1.12 15.01 -11.89
C LEU A 101 -2.28 14.98 -12.89
N LEU A 102 -2.44 16.00 -13.73
CA LEU A 102 -3.46 16.01 -14.79
C LEU A 102 -3.27 14.85 -15.77
N PHE A 103 -2.02 14.61 -16.21
CA PHE A 103 -1.71 13.45 -17.06
C PHE A 103 -2.09 12.13 -16.37
N CYS A 104 -1.74 11.95 -15.11
CA CYS A 104 -2.08 10.76 -14.34
C CYS A 104 -3.60 10.54 -14.25
N PHE A 105 -4.34 11.61 -13.91
CA PHE A 105 -5.79 11.58 -13.70
C PHE A 105 -6.59 11.39 -15.00
N ILE A 106 -5.97 11.62 -16.16
CA ILE A 106 -6.53 11.32 -17.49
C ILE A 106 -6.06 9.94 -17.95
N ALA A 107 -4.75 9.70 -17.98
CA ALA A 107 -4.17 8.52 -18.60
C ALA A 107 -4.55 7.23 -17.86
N VAL A 108 -4.48 7.22 -16.51
CA VAL A 108 -4.77 6.01 -15.73
C VAL A 108 -6.22 5.54 -15.91
N PRO A 109 -7.26 6.38 -15.72
CA PRO A 109 -8.64 5.96 -15.95
C PRO A 109 -8.93 5.57 -17.41
N VAL A 110 -8.40 6.31 -18.37
CA VAL A 110 -8.59 6.01 -19.81
C VAL A 110 -8.01 4.62 -20.13
N ILE A 111 -6.77 4.35 -19.74
CA ILE A 111 -6.14 3.04 -19.95
C ILE A 111 -6.93 1.95 -19.20
N SER A 112 -7.43 2.24 -18.00
CA SER A 112 -8.26 1.33 -17.21
C SER A 112 -9.55 0.95 -17.95
N ILE A 113 -10.24 1.90 -18.59
CA ILE A 113 -11.41 1.63 -19.43
C ILE A 113 -11.01 0.72 -20.60
N PHE A 114 -9.93 1.02 -21.32
CA PHE A 114 -9.46 0.16 -22.40
C PHE A 114 -9.16 -1.26 -21.94
N ARG A 115 -8.57 -1.43 -20.76
CA ARG A 115 -8.31 -2.75 -20.17
C ARG A 115 -9.59 -3.55 -19.89
N THR A 116 -10.71 -2.91 -19.60
CA THR A 116 -11.99 -3.62 -19.41
C THR A 116 -12.60 -4.12 -20.74
N MET A 117 -12.21 -3.52 -21.87
CA MET A 117 -12.71 -3.88 -23.20
C MET A 117 -11.85 -4.93 -23.88
N VAL A 118 -10.58 -5.01 -23.54
CA VAL A 118 -9.64 -5.93 -24.18
C VAL A 118 -9.63 -7.27 -23.46
N VAL A 119 -9.83 -8.36 -24.20
CA VAL A 119 -9.80 -9.75 -23.68
C VAL A 119 -8.51 -10.48 -24.09
N TRP A 120 -7.75 -9.95 -25.02
CA TRP A 120 -6.51 -10.55 -25.51
C TRP A 120 -5.36 -10.36 -24.52
N MET A 121 -4.77 -11.49 -24.06
CA MET A 121 -3.76 -11.52 -22.99
C MET A 121 -2.53 -10.63 -23.23
N PRO A 122 -1.84 -10.66 -24.39
CA PRO A 122 -0.67 -9.82 -24.61
C PRO A 122 -1.00 -8.32 -24.53
N ALA A 123 -2.17 -7.91 -25.04
CA ALA A 123 -2.60 -6.51 -24.92
C ALA A 123 -2.92 -6.13 -23.48
N GLN A 124 -3.50 -7.03 -22.67
CA GLN A 124 -3.72 -6.79 -21.25
C GLN A 124 -2.42 -6.56 -20.50
N ILE A 125 -1.38 -7.38 -20.75
CA ILE A 125 -0.06 -7.22 -20.15
C ILE A 125 0.57 -5.89 -20.57
N GLY A 126 0.53 -5.56 -21.87
CA GLY A 126 1.05 -4.28 -22.39
C GLY A 126 0.33 -3.07 -21.83
N LEU A 127 -1.01 -3.08 -21.80
CA LEU A 127 -1.83 -2.03 -21.21
C LEU A 127 -1.61 -1.91 -19.69
N ALA A 128 -1.41 -3.03 -18.98
CA ALA A 128 -1.09 -3.01 -17.56
C ALA A 128 0.27 -2.32 -17.30
N PHE A 129 1.27 -2.63 -18.11
CA PHE A 129 2.58 -1.97 -18.02
C PHE A 129 2.47 -0.46 -18.27
N ILE A 130 1.75 -0.04 -19.32
CA ILE A 130 1.55 1.39 -19.64
C ILE A 130 0.72 2.07 -18.53
N ALA A 131 -0.31 1.40 -18.00
CA ALA A 131 -1.07 1.90 -16.86
C ALA A 131 -0.19 2.09 -15.62
N GLY A 132 0.72 1.16 -15.35
CA GLY A 132 1.70 1.25 -14.28
C GLY A 132 2.62 2.46 -14.46
N MET A 133 3.15 2.67 -15.67
CA MET A 133 3.96 3.86 -15.98
C MET A 133 3.19 5.17 -15.74
N ALA A 134 1.95 5.25 -16.18
CA ALA A 134 1.12 6.43 -15.94
C ALA A 134 0.80 6.62 -14.44
N LEU A 135 0.52 5.53 -13.73
CA LEU A 135 0.21 5.54 -12.30
C LEU A 135 1.41 5.99 -11.44
N SER A 136 2.65 5.81 -11.90
CA SER A 136 3.86 6.26 -11.17
C SER A 136 3.88 7.77 -10.92
N CYS A 137 3.13 8.56 -11.70
CA CYS A 137 2.96 9.99 -11.45
C CYS A 137 2.30 10.29 -10.10
N TRP A 138 1.40 9.40 -9.61
CA TRP A 138 0.70 9.61 -8.35
C TRP A 138 1.66 9.63 -7.15
N PRO A 139 2.40 8.56 -6.81
CA PRO A 139 3.30 8.56 -5.66
C PRO A 139 4.44 9.58 -5.79
N VAL A 140 4.92 9.87 -7.00
CA VAL A 140 6.00 10.86 -7.22
C VAL A 140 5.51 12.28 -6.96
N CYS A 141 4.28 12.62 -7.37
CA CYS A 141 3.74 13.97 -7.23
C CYS A 141 3.02 14.20 -5.89
N PHE A 142 2.54 13.15 -5.23
CA PHE A 142 1.70 13.21 -4.04
C PHE A 142 2.35 13.98 -2.89
N ALA A 143 3.48 13.48 -2.38
CA ALA A 143 4.13 14.07 -1.22
C ALA A 143 4.64 15.51 -1.46
N PRO A 144 5.29 15.83 -2.60
CA PRO A 144 5.65 17.22 -2.92
C PRO A 144 4.45 18.16 -3.04
N THR A 145 3.31 17.67 -3.57
CA THR A 145 2.09 18.48 -3.67
C THR A 145 1.54 18.81 -2.30
N VAL A 146 1.36 17.81 -1.42
CA VAL A 146 0.90 18.05 -0.04
C VAL A 146 1.84 19.01 0.68
N ALA A 147 3.17 18.82 0.55
CA ALA A 147 4.15 19.69 1.18
C ALA A 147 4.10 21.14 0.68
N SER A 148 3.80 21.35 -0.62
CA SER A 148 3.69 22.70 -1.21
C SER A 148 2.40 23.44 -0.83
N LEU A 149 1.36 22.71 -0.41
CA LEU A 149 0.05 23.25 -0.04
C LEU A 149 -0.13 23.45 1.46
N THR A 150 0.87 23.05 2.26
CA THR A 150 0.85 23.05 3.72
C THR A 150 2.02 23.81 4.31
N THR A 151 1.86 24.32 5.53
CA THR A 151 2.91 24.90 6.37
C THR A 151 3.60 23.80 7.20
N GLU A 152 4.73 24.08 7.83
CA GLU A 152 5.38 23.10 8.71
C GLU A 152 4.49 22.68 9.88
N SER A 153 3.68 23.61 10.40
CA SER A 153 2.80 23.39 11.55
C SER A 153 1.64 22.43 11.24
N ASN A 154 1.04 22.51 10.03
CA ASN A 154 -0.14 21.71 9.66
C ASN A 154 0.14 20.55 8.71
N ARG A 155 1.41 20.38 8.26
CA ARG A 155 1.81 19.33 7.29
C ARG A 155 1.53 17.92 7.78
N VAL A 156 1.85 17.61 9.02
CA VAL A 156 1.61 16.27 9.61
C VAL A 156 0.13 15.95 9.60
N PHE A 157 -0.71 16.92 10.01
CA PHE A 157 -2.16 16.77 10.00
C PHE A 157 -2.72 16.57 8.59
N ALA A 158 -2.23 17.32 7.60
CA ALA A 158 -2.61 17.17 6.20
C ALA A 158 -2.30 15.77 5.66
N PHE A 159 -1.10 15.25 5.89
CA PHE A 159 -0.76 13.88 5.52
C PHE A 159 -1.65 12.85 6.20
N SER A 160 -1.94 13.04 7.50
CA SER A 160 -2.81 12.13 8.26
C SER A 160 -4.22 12.06 7.67
N ILE A 161 -4.81 13.21 7.30
CA ILE A 161 -6.14 13.25 6.66
C ILE A 161 -6.12 12.49 5.33
N VAL A 162 -5.12 12.74 4.47
CA VAL A 162 -5.10 12.09 3.14
C VAL A 162 -4.85 10.58 3.28
N PHE A 163 -3.97 10.14 4.17
CA PHE A 163 -3.77 8.71 4.44
C PHE A 163 -5.03 8.05 5.03
N ALA A 164 -5.70 8.69 5.98
CA ALA A 164 -6.95 8.19 6.54
C ALA A 164 -8.04 8.07 5.45
N THR A 165 -8.09 9.04 4.53
CA THR A 165 -9.01 9.01 3.39
C THR A 165 -8.68 7.87 2.44
N GLY A 166 -7.40 7.61 2.15
CA GLY A 166 -6.99 6.47 1.32
C GLY A 166 -7.49 5.12 1.88
N ILE A 167 -7.39 4.92 3.20
CA ILE A 167 -7.94 3.72 3.86
C ILE A 167 -9.48 3.72 3.78
N GLY A 168 -10.11 4.87 4.06
CA GLY A 168 -11.57 5.02 3.98
C GLY A 168 -12.13 4.75 2.58
N THR A 169 -11.48 5.26 1.54
CA THR A 169 -11.85 4.99 0.14
C THR A 169 -11.67 3.52 -0.22
N GLY A 170 -10.62 2.86 0.28
CA GLY A 170 -10.43 1.41 0.15
C GLY A 170 -11.56 0.60 0.78
N THR A 171 -12.04 1.01 1.97
CA THR A 171 -13.22 0.41 2.62
C THR A 171 -14.47 0.57 1.76
N LEU A 172 -14.74 1.79 1.29
CA LEU A 172 -15.89 2.07 0.42
C LEU A 172 -15.78 1.31 -0.91
N ALA A 173 -14.57 1.17 -1.46
CA ALA A 173 -14.33 0.40 -2.67
C ALA A 173 -14.67 -1.08 -2.51
N GLY A 174 -14.33 -1.69 -1.36
CA GLY A 174 -14.73 -3.07 -1.07
C GLY A 174 -16.25 -3.23 -0.98
N LEU A 175 -16.92 -2.35 -0.22
CA LEU A 175 -18.38 -2.37 -0.10
C LEU A 175 -19.07 -2.17 -1.45
N ALA A 176 -18.69 -1.14 -2.19
CA ALA A 176 -19.28 -0.83 -3.50
C ALA A 176 -19.01 -1.95 -4.52
N GLY A 177 -17.75 -2.40 -4.60
CA GLY A 177 -17.32 -3.44 -5.55
C GLY A 177 -17.94 -4.80 -5.27
N GLY A 178 -18.20 -5.13 -4.00
CA GLY A 178 -18.89 -6.35 -3.63
C GLY A 178 -20.40 -6.30 -3.91
N SER A 179 -21.05 -5.16 -3.64
CA SER A 179 -22.50 -5.06 -3.63
C SER A 179 -23.10 -4.61 -4.97
N ILE A 180 -22.48 -3.63 -5.66
CA ILE A 180 -23.07 -3.04 -6.87
C ILE A 180 -23.23 -4.06 -8.01
N PRO A 181 -22.24 -4.93 -8.34
CA PRO A 181 -22.42 -5.92 -9.40
C PRO A 181 -23.60 -6.88 -9.13
N GLN A 182 -23.83 -7.22 -7.86
CA GLN A 182 -24.97 -8.05 -7.48
C GLN A 182 -26.30 -7.29 -7.59
N MET A 183 -26.32 -5.99 -7.25
CA MET A 183 -27.52 -5.18 -7.46
C MET A 183 -27.88 -5.06 -8.95
N LEU A 184 -26.89 -4.93 -9.83
CA LEU A 184 -27.10 -4.86 -11.28
C LEU A 184 -27.73 -6.12 -11.85
N SER A 185 -27.54 -7.30 -11.25
CA SER A 185 -28.22 -8.52 -11.69
C SER A 185 -29.74 -8.46 -11.52
N HIS A 186 -30.26 -7.69 -10.54
CA HIS A 186 -31.70 -7.45 -10.38
C HIS A 186 -32.26 -6.51 -11.44
N PHE A 187 -31.41 -5.79 -12.18
CA PHE A 187 -31.80 -4.90 -13.27
C PHE A 187 -31.54 -5.51 -14.67
N GLY A 188 -31.41 -6.84 -14.77
CA GLY A 188 -31.30 -7.56 -16.03
C GLY A 188 -29.86 -7.70 -16.57
N VAL A 189 -28.84 -7.53 -15.71
CA VAL A 189 -27.45 -7.84 -16.05
C VAL A 189 -27.14 -9.27 -15.59
N ASP A 190 -27.45 -10.25 -16.43
CA ASP A 190 -27.40 -11.67 -16.05
C ASP A 190 -25.98 -12.24 -15.93
N HIS A 191 -25.02 -11.66 -16.67
CA HIS A 191 -23.64 -12.14 -16.62
C HIS A 191 -22.82 -11.41 -15.56
N PRO A 192 -22.26 -12.11 -14.56
CA PRO A 192 -21.45 -11.47 -13.50
C PRO A 192 -20.27 -10.63 -14.03
N ALA A 193 -19.64 -11.06 -15.13
CA ALA A 193 -18.56 -10.33 -15.78
C ALA A 193 -19.01 -8.95 -16.28
N ASP A 194 -20.24 -8.84 -16.81
CA ASP A 194 -20.77 -7.57 -17.34
C ASP A 194 -21.13 -6.61 -16.21
N GLY A 195 -21.69 -7.12 -15.11
CA GLY A 195 -21.91 -6.32 -13.91
C GLY A 195 -20.62 -5.73 -13.36
N ILE A 196 -19.56 -6.55 -13.26
CA ILE A 196 -18.24 -6.07 -12.81
C ILE A 196 -17.66 -5.08 -13.82
N ARG A 197 -17.80 -5.32 -15.13
CA ARG A 197 -17.34 -4.41 -16.19
C ARG A 197 -17.95 -3.02 -16.07
N ILE A 198 -19.27 -2.93 -15.86
CA ILE A 198 -19.98 -1.67 -15.65
C ILE A 198 -19.39 -0.92 -14.46
N VAL A 199 -19.17 -1.62 -13.34
CA VAL A 199 -18.59 -1.00 -12.14
C VAL A 199 -17.14 -0.55 -12.36
N LEU A 200 -16.32 -1.30 -13.12
CA LEU A 200 -14.95 -0.90 -13.47
C LEU A 200 -14.91 0.36 -14.33
N ILE A 201 -15.84 0.49 -15.29
CA ILE A 201 -15.97 1.69 -16.11
C ILE A 201 -16.43 2.86 -15.25
N ALA A 202 -17.47 2.67 -14.41
CA ALA A 202 -17.94 3.70 -13.50
C ALA A 202 -16.84 4.15 -12.52
N ALA A 203 -16.04 3.22 -11.97
CA ALA A 203 -14.89 3.51 -11.12
C ALA A 203 -13.86 4.39 -11.84
N SER A 204 -13.55 4.06 -13.10
CA SER A 204 -12.64 4.86 -13.92
C SER A 204 -13.22 6.26 -14.21
N LEU A 205 -14.51 6.38 -14.47
CA LEU A 205 -15.18 7.68 -14.66
C LEU A 205 -15.19 8.50 -13.36
N ILE A 206 -15.39 7.87 -12.20
CA ILE A 206 -15.30 8.54 -10.90
C ILE A 206 -13.88 9.07 -10.69
N ALA A 207 -12.83 8.29 -11.03
CA ALA A 207 -11.45 8.77 -10.96
C ALA A 207 -11.22 10.00 -11.86
N CYS A 208 -11.86 10.07 -13.03
CA CYS A 208 -11.82 11.24 -13.92
C CYS A 208 -12.43 12.50 -13.29
N LEU A 209 -13.37 12.38 -12.33
CA LEU A 209 -13.91 13.56 -11.63
C LEU A 209 -12.82 14.36 -10.91
N GLY A 210 -11.72 13.71 -10.52
CA GLY A 210 -10.56 14.36 -9.95
C GLY A 210 -9.83 15.32 -10.91
N ILE A 211 -10.06 15.23 -12.22
CA ILE A 211 -9.44 16.12 -13.23
C ILE A 211 -9.86 17.59 -13.00
N TRP A 212 -11.16 17.80 -12.70
CA TRP A 212 -11.66 19.14 -12.50
C TRP A 212 -10.99 19.87 -11.31
N PRO A 213 -10.92 19.32 -10.09
CA PRO A 213 -10.19 20.00 -9.02
C PRO A 213 -8.68 20.09 -9.28
N VAL A 214 -8.01 19.08 -9.89
CA VAL A 214 -6.59 19.19 -10.24
C VAL A 214 -6.32 20.34 -11.22
N SER A 215 -7.20 20.57 -12.18
CA SER A 215 -7.07 21.68 -13.13
C SER A 215 -7.12 23.07 -12.46
N ARG A 216 -7.78 23.16 -11.29
CA ARG A 216 -7.90 24.40 -10.50
C ARG A 216 -6.75 24.61 -9.50
N LEU A 217 -5.84 23.65 -9.35
CA LEU A 217 -4.69 23.78 -8.47
C LEU A 217 -3.73 24.84 -9.03
N LYS A 218 -3.17 25.63 -8.11
CA LYS A 218 -2.11 26.58 -8.40
C LYS A 218 -0.85 26.14 -7.63
N LEU A 219 -0.09 25.22 -8.22
CA LEU A 219 1.15 24.73 -7.62
C LEU A 219 2.31 25.60 -8.09
N ARG A 220 3.16 26.02 -7.15
CA ARG A 220 4.44 26.67 -7.49
C ARG A 220 5.34 25.64 -8.16
N SER A 221 6.02 26.05 -9.22
CA SER A 221 7.05 25.22 -9.85
C SER A 221 8.11 24.85 -8.82
N PRO A 222 8.54 23.60 -8.74
CA PRO A 222 9.55 23.19 -7.78
C PRO A 222 10.84 23.97 -8.07
N THR A 223 11.40 24.60 -7.05
CA THR A 223 12.73 25.17 -7.08
C THR A 223 13.71 24.02 -7.38
N THR A 224 14.53 24.18 -8.41
CA THR A 224 15.54 23.20 -8.79
C THR A 224 16.54 23.02 -7.66
N VAL A 225 16.31 22.05 -6.80
CA VAL A 225 17.31 21.60 -5.84
C VAL A 225 18.36 20.85 -6.66
N LYS A 226 19.58 21.39 -6.72
CA LYS A 226 20.73 20.70 -7.31
C LYS A 226 20.90 19.37 -6.59
N GLN A 227 20.65 18.30 -7.29
CA GLN A 227 20.89 16.96 -6.76
C GLN A 227 22.41 16.74 -6.82
N ASP A 228 23.06 16.73 -5.66
CA ASP A 228 24.45 16.30 -5.54
C ASP A 228 24.57 14.89 -6.12
N LYS A 229 25.52 14.72 -7.04
CA LYS A 229 25.85 13.43 -7.67
C LYS A 229 26.62 12.56 -6.67
N ARG A 230 25.95 12.12 -5.58
CA ARG A 230 26.57 11.21 -4.62
C ARG A 230 26.30 9.76 -5.02
N PRO A 231 27.19 8.82 -4.65
CA PRO A 231 27.01 7.41 -5.00
C PRO A 231 25.69 6.88 -4.44
N LEU A 232 24.94 6.17 -5.29
CA LEU A 232 23.64 5.57 -4.95
C LEU A 232 23.71 4.51 -3.84
N PHE A 233 24.90 4.05 -3.46
CA PHE A 233 25.10 2.90 -2.59
C PHE A 233 25.78 3.28 -1.27
N HIS A 234 24.98 3.25 -0.19
CA HIS A 234 25.50 3.24 1.17
C HIS A 234 25.70 1.78 1.63
N PRO A 235 26.80 1.40 2.31
CA PRO A 235 27.09 0.01 2.73
C PRO A 235 25.98 -0.64 3.56
N PHE A 236 25.21 0.14 4.31
CA PHE A 236 24.04 -0.34 5.05
C PHE A 236 23.00 -1.02 4.15
N LEU A 237 22.83 -0.53 2.91
CA LEU A 237 21.85 -1.07 1.96
C LEU A 237 22.13 -2.54 1.61
N LEU A 238 23.39 -2.97 1.58
CA LEU A 238 23.74 -4.38 1.32
C LEU A 238 23.17 -5.34 2.37
N ARG A 239 23.04 -4.88 3.61
CA ARG A 239 22.45 -5.66 4.71
C ARG A 239 20.91 -5.46 4.81
N PHE A 240 20.44 -4.31 4.40
CA PHE A 240 19.03 -3.94 4.50
C PHE A 240 18.18 -4.49 3.36
N LEU A 241 18.68 -4.45 2.12
CA LEU A 241 17.90 -4.79 0.94
C LEU A 241 17.51 -6.28 0.84
N PRO A 242 18.34 -7.27 1.17
CA PRO A 242 17.95 -8.68 1.07
C PRO A 242 16.72 -9.05 1.91
N PRO A 243 16.65 -8.77 3.23
CA PRO A 243 15.47 -9.06 4.02
C PRO A 243 14.25 -8.24 3.59
N PHE A 244 14.45 -6.99 3.13
CA PHE A 244 13.37 -6.17 2.60
C PHE A 244 12.83 -6.72 1.26
N ALA A 245 13.69 -7.15 0.35
CA ALA A 245 13.29 -7.78 -0.91
C ALA A 245 12.51 -9.08 -0.65
N LEU A 246 12.97 -9.92 0.28
CA LEU A 246 12.28 -11.15 0.63
C LEU A 246 10.89 -10.87 1.23
N TRP A 247 10.77 -9.85 2.07
CA TRP A 247 9.47 -9.39 2.56
C TRP A 247 8.56 -8.86 1.44
N SER A 248 9.13 -8.16 0.47
CA SER A 248 8.39 -7.68 -0.71
C SER A 248 7.91 -8.84 -1.60
N ILE A 249 8.64 -9.95 -1.66
CA ILE A 249 8.19 -11.19 -2.30
C ILE A 249 6.97 -11.74 -1.57
N VAL A 250 7.01 -11.83 -0.24
CA VAL A 250 5.90 -12.32 0.59
C VAL A 250 4.62 -11.51 0.35
N THR A 251 4.71 -10.19 0.37
CA THR A 251 3.54 -9.32 0.17
C THR A 251 3.04 -9.32 -1.28
N GLY A 252 3.94 -9.29 -2.25
CA GLY A 252 3.62 -9.31 -3.68
C GLY A 252 3.01 -10.63 -4.16
N SER A 253 3.36 -11.76 -3.52
CA SER A 253 2.79 -13.07 -3.83
C SER A 253 1.40 -13.30 -3.25
N PHE A 254 1.02 -12.60 -2.19
CA PHE A 254 -0.23 -12.85 -1.47
C PHE A 254 -1.36 -11.87 -1.84
N ILE A 255 -1.08 -10.57 -1.77
CA ILE A 255 -2.11 -9.52 -1.84
C ILE A 255 -2.98 -9.59 -3.11
N PRO A 256 -2.42 -9.76 -4.34
CA PRO A 256 -3.23 -9.75 -5.55
C PRO A 256 -4.16 -10.97 -5.68
N PHE A 257 -3.83 -12.07 -5.00
CA PHE A 257 -4.52 -13.35 -5.15
C PHE A 257 -5.52 -13.64 -4.02
N ALA A 258 -5.45 -12.90 -2.89
CA ALA A 258 -6.34 -13.14 -1.76
C ALA A 258 -7.84 -13.02 -2.11
N PRO A 259 -8.34 -11.99 -2.84
CA PRO A 259 -9.73 -11.93 -3.25
C PRO A 259 -10.13 -13.09 -4.16
N VAL A 260 -9.24 -13.50 -5.08
CA VAL A 260 -9.45 -14.62 -6.00
C VAL A 260 -9.50 -15.94 -5.24
N PHE A 261 -8.64 -16.14 -4.25
CA PHE A 261 -8.66 -17.31 -3.36
C PHE A 261 -10.00 -17.44 -2.64
N PHE A 262 -10.53 -16.37 -2.07
CA PHE A 262 -11.83 -16.39 -1.39
C PHE A 262 -12.97 -16.75 -2.34
N GLN A 263 -13.00 -16.21 -3.54
CA GLN A 263 -14.05 -16.48 -4.51
C GLN A 263 -13.91 -17.87 -5.15
N LYS A 264 -12.71 -18.24 -5.62
CA LYS A 264 -12.49 -19.46 -6.40
C LYS A 264 -12.32 -20.69 -5.53
N GLN A 265 -11.54 -20.62 -4.45
CA GLN A 265 -11.19 -21.77 -3.62
C GLN A 265 -12.21 -22.01 -2.51
N LEU A 266 -12.72 -20.95 -1.88
CA LEU A 266 -13.67 -21.05 -0.77
C LEU A 266 -15.11 -20.81 -1.19
N GLY A 267 -15.39 -20.51 -2.46
CA GLY A 267 -16.75 -20.31 -2.99
C GLY A 267 -17.49 -19.11 -2.39
N ILE A 268 -16.75 -18.14 -1.81
CA ILE A 268 -17.34 -16.96 -1.17
C ILE A 268 -17.90 -16.03 -2.25
N SER A 269 -19.13 -15.55 -2.08
CA SER A 269 -19.76 -14.64 -3.03
C SER A 269 -18.98 -13.31 -3.11
N LEU A 270 -19.06 -12.64 -4.26
CA LEU A 270 -18.41 -11.35 -4.51
C LEU A 270 -18.75 -10.31 -3.44
N GLN A 271 -19.99 -10.28 -2.99
CA GLN A 271 -20.45 -9.40 -1.92
C GLN A 271 -19.70 -9.64 -0.60
N HIS A 272 -19.56 -10.89 -0.18
CA HIS A 272 -18.82 -11.22 1.03
C HIS A 272 -17.30 -10.98 0.86
N VAL A 273 -16.73 -11.20 -0.33
CA VAL A 273 -15.34 -10.85 -0.62
C VAL A 273 -15.13 -9.34 -0.47
N GLY A 274 -16.08 -8.52 -0.93
CA GLY A 274 -16.05 -7.07 -0.74
C GLY A 274 -16.11 -6.67 0.75
N LEU A 275 -16.96 -7.32 1.54
CA LEU A 275 -17.02 -7.10 2.99
C LEU A 275 -15.71 -7.49 3.69
N ILE A 276 -15.12 -8.63 3.32
CA ILE A 276 -13.83 -9.09 3.85
C ILE A 276 -12.74 -8.08 3.53
N PHE A 277 -12.68 -7.59 2.28
CA PHE A 277 -11.72 -6.57 1.88
C PHE A 277 -11.91 -5.28 2.68
N SER A 278 -13.15 -4.80 2.84
CA SER A 278 -13.48 -3.63 3.64
C SER A 278 -13.07 -3.80 5.10
N ALA A 279 -13.38 -4.94 5.70
CA ALA A 279 -12.96 -5.26 7.07
C ALA A 279 -11.43 -5.29 7.20
N SER A 280 -10.71 -5.76 6.16
CA SER A 280 -9.24 -5.74 6.16
C SER A 280 -8.67 -4.34 6.17
N GLN A 281 -9.27 -3.38 5.46
CA GLN A 281 -8.88 -1.98 5.48
C GLN A 281 -9.05 -1.37 6.87
N PHE A 282 -10.18 -1.65 7.56
CA PHE A 282 -10.36 -1.27 8.95
C PHE A 282 -9.31 -1.89 9.87
N ALA A 283 -9.05 -3.19 9.72
CA ALA A 283 -8.05 -3.88 10.53
C ALA A 283 -6.66 -3.25 10.36
N GLN A 284 -6.28 -2.91 9.14
CA GLN A 284 -5.03 -2.20 8.83
C GLN A 284 -4.98 -0.82 9.50
N PHE A 285 -6.06 -0.05 9.42
CA PHE A 285 -6.14 1.27 10.03
C PHE A 285 -5.88 1.19 11.54
N PHE A 286 -6.59 0.31 12.25
CA PHE A 286 -6.40 0.14 13.68
C PHE A 286 -5.02 -0.41 14.03
N ALA A 287 -4.51 -1.35 13.25
CA ALA A 287 -3.18 -1.90 13.47
C ALA A 287 -2.09 -0.83 13.37
N VAL A 288 -2.16 0.07 12.40
CA VAL A 288 -1.21 1.18 12.25
C VAL A 288 -1.30 2.16 13.42
N LEU A 289 -2.51 2.46 13.91
CA LEU A 289 -2.71 3.33 15.08
C LEU A 289 -2.21 2.70 16.39
N VAL A 290 -2.45 1.42 16.57
CA VAL A 290 -2.14 0.69 17.82
C VAL A 290 -0.70 0.19 17.85
N ALA A 291 -0.09 -0.10 16.71
CA ALA A 291 1.28 -0.59 16.63
C ALA A 291 2.32 0.25 17.39
N PRO A 292 2.34 1.60 17.32
CA PRO A 292 3.26 2.42 18.10
C PRO A 292 3.07 2.26 19.62
N LEU A 293 1.85 2.01 20.08
CA LEU A 293 1.52 1.83 21.49
C LEU A 293 1.97 0.44 21.98
N LEU A 294 1.65 -0.62 21.21
CA LEU A 294 2.00 -2.00 21.56
C LEU A 294 3.52 -2.23 21.55
N PHE A 295 4.22 -1.59 20.65
CA PHE A 295 5.66 -1.78 20.47
C PHE A 295 6.49 -0.61 21.02
N ARG A 296 5.95 0.18 21.94
CA ARG A 296 6.63 1.36 22.50
C ARG A 296 7.97 1.02 23.16
N SER A 297 8.05 -0.12 23.81
CA SER A 297 9.28 -0.66 24.44
C SER A 297 10.15 -1.48 23.50
N ALA A 298 9.58 -2.00 22.40
CA ALA A 298 10.31 -2.82 21.43
C ALA A 298 10.91 -1.91 20.35
N GLY A 299 12.22 -2.00 20.11
CA GLY A 299 12.88 -1.26 19.03
C GLY A 299 12.28 -1.57 17.64
N SER A 300 12.61 -0.76 16.63
CA SER A 300 12.15 -0.95 15.25
C SER A 300 12.41 -2.35 14.69
N LEU A 301 13.52 -2.97 15.09
CA LEU A 301 13.93 -4.33 14.71
C LEU A 301 12.93 -5.39 15.21
N ALA A 302 12.58 -5.35 16.51
CA ALA A 302 11.64 -6.30 17.11
C ALA A 302 10.25 -6.19 16.49
N ARG A 303 9.83 -4.97 16.11
CA ARG A 303 8.57 -4.73 15.40
C ARG A 303 8.54 -5.40 14.03
N ILE A 304 9.60 -5.24 13.24
CA ILE A 304 9.70 -5.85 11.91
C ILE A 304 9.65 -7.36 12.03
N ILE A 305 10.49 -7.95 12.90
CA ILE A 305 10.58 -9.40 13.09
C ILE A 305 9.24 -9.96 13.59
N GLY A 306 8.64 -9.33 14.62
CA GLY A 306 7.34 -9.74 15.15
C GLY A 306 6.24 -9.70 14.10
N ALA A 307 6.16 -8.62 13.32
CA ALA A 307 5.19 -8.49 12.23
C ALA A 307 5.38 -9.59 11.16
N GLN A 308 6.62 -9.89 10.76
CA GLN A 308 6.91 -10.92 9.77
C GLN A 308 6.55 -12.32 10.27
N LEU A 309 6.86 -12.65 11.53
CA LEU A 309 6.55 -13.95 12.11
C LEU A 309 5.03 -14.14 12.29
N ILE A 310 4.31 -13.13 12.79
CA ILE A 310 2.85 -13.21 12.96
C ILE A 310 2.17 -13.28 11.58
N ALA A 311 2.61 -12.50 10.60
CA ALA A 311 2.10 -12.56 9.24
C ALA A 311 2.38 -13.94 8.61
N GLY A 312 3.58 -14.49 8.80
CA GLY A 312 3.92 -15.84 8.36
C GLY A 312 3.02 -16.91 8.96
N ALA A 313 2.78 -16.86 10.28
CA ALA A 313 1.86 -17.77 10.96
C ALA A 313 0.42 -17.64 10.45
N ALA A 314 -0.05 -16.41 10.20
CA ALA A 314 -1.38 -16.16 9.66
C ALA A 314 -1.54 -16.70 8.23
N VAL A 315 -0.55 -16.51 7.35
CA VAL A 315 -0.59 -17.07 5.98
C VAL A 315 -0.49 -18.59 5.99
N PHE A 316 0.30 -19.17 6.89
CA PHE A 316 0.36 -20.63 7.06
C PHE A 316 -1.01 -21.18 7.47
N ALA A 317 -1.61 -20.59 8.52
CA ALA A 317 -2.93 -20.99 9.00
C ALA A 317 -4.01 -20.82 7.92
N LEU A 318 -3.91 -19.76 7.10
CA LEU A 318 -4.78 -19.56 5.94
C LEU A 318 -4.59 -20.67 4.89
N GLY A 319 -3.35 -21.08 4.62
CA GLY A 319 -3.01 -22.11 3.63
C GLY A 319 -3.55 -23.52 3.96
N ILE A 320 -3.73 -23.82 5.25
CA ILE A 320 -4.29 -25.08 5.73
C ILE A 320 -5.79 -24.99 6.05
N SER A 321 -6.39 -23.78 5.98
CA SER A 321 -7.78 -23.56 6.36
C SER A 321 -8.72 -24.00 5.24
N HIS A 322 -9.63 -24.92 5.55
CA HIS A 322 -10.73 -25.34 4.70
C HIS A 322 -12.07 -24.65 5.05
N ASN A 323 -12.12 -23.98 6.18
CA ASN A 323 -13.32 -23.28 6.66
C ASN A 323 -13.21 -21.78 6.34
N ALA A 324 -14.24 -21.24 5.69
CA ALA A 324 -14.27 -19.82 5.26
C ALA A 324 -14.12 -18.84 6.44
N SER A 325 -14.75 -19.09 7.58
CA SER A 325 -14.70 -18.19 8.73
C SER A 325 -13.30 -18.11 9.34
N TYR A 326 -12.61 -19.24 9.48
CA TYR A 326 -11.23 -19.26 9.94
C TYR A 326 -10.28 -18.59 8.94
N ALA A 327 -10.48 -18.85 7.64
CA ALA A 327 -9.68 -18.21 6.59
C ALA A 327 -9.82 -16.68 6.61
N VAL A 328 -11.03 -16.17 6.81
CA VAL A 328 -11.29 -14.72 6.94
C VAL A 328 -10.57 -14.16 8.17
N GLY A 329 -10.66 -14.82 9.33
CA GLY A 329 -9.98 -14.40 10.55
C GLY A 329 -8.46 -14.28 10.35
N TRP A 330 -7.83 -15.30 9.77
CA TRP A 330 -6.40 -15.28 9.48
C TRP A 330 -6.00 -14.25 8.42
N TYR A 331 -6.84 -14.03 7.42
CA TYR A 331 -6.63 -12.97 6.45
C TYR A 331 -6.64 -11.57 7.08
N LEU A 332 -7.62 -11.30 7.96
CA LEU A 332 -7.68 -10.03 8.70
C LEU A 332 -6.45 -9.85 9.60
N ALA A 333 -6.04 -10.91 10.30
CA ALA A 333 -4.82 -10.88 11.12
C ALA A 333 -3.57 -10.60 10.27
N TYR A 334 -3.43 -11.28 9.13
CA TYR A 334 -2.33 -11.05 8.19
C TYR A 334 -2.31 -9.59 7.71
N THR A 335 -3.43 -9.10 7.17
CA THR A 335 -3.50 -7.75 6.58
C THR A 335 -3.26 -6.65 7.61
N ALA A 336 -3.76 -6.82 8.84
CA ALA A 336 -3.50 -5.91 9.93
C ALA A 336 -2.01 -5.82 10.26
N VAL A 337 -1.37 -6.96 10.45
CA VAL A 337 0.01 -7.02 10.94
C VAL A 337 1.03 -6.66 9.86
N GLN A 338 0.82 -7.09 8.62
CA GLN A 338 1.76 -6.79 7.53
C GLN A 338 2.01 -5.30 7.35
N PHE A 339 0.97 -4.47 7.49
CA PHE A 339 1.10 -3.02 7.35
C PHE A 339 1.96 -2.38 8.43
N THR A 340 2.12 -3.04 9.59
CA THR A 340 2.96 -2.53 10.68
C THR A 340 4.45 -2.69 10.41
N ALA A 341 4.86 -3.59 9.51
CA ALA A 341 6.26 -3.78 9.14
C ALA A 341 6.83 -2.60 8.33
N GLY A 342 6.01 -1.97 7.48
CA GLY A 342 6.43 -0.87 6.61
C GLY A 342 7.08 0.30 7.36
N PRO A 343 6.40 0.93 8.34
CA PRO A 343 6.99 1.98 9.17
C PRO A 343 8.27 1.55 9.89
N GLY A 344 8.39 0.26 10.25
CA GLY A 344 9.59 -0.30 10.84
C GLY A 344 10.79 -0.26 9.88
N PHE A 345 10.62 -0.73 8.65
CA PHE A 345 11.65 -0.68 7.62
C PHE A 345 12.04 0.76 7.27
N TYR A 346 11.06 1.66 7.09
CA TYR A 346 11.35 3.07 6.83
C TYR A 346 12.11 3.72 8.00
N GLY A 347 11.69 3.46 9.24
CA GLY A 347 12.36 3.98 10.42
C GLY A 347 13.80 3.49 10.52
N MET A 348 14.05 2.20 10.26
CA MET A 348 15.38 1.62 10.25
C MET A 348 16.27 2.22 9.15
N LEU A 349 15.74 2.39 7.93
CA LEU A 349 16.47 3.01 6.83
C LEU A 349 16.85 4.47 7.17
N MET A 350 15.87 5.26 7.63
CA MET A 350 16.08 6.69 7.91
C MET A 350 17.03 6.95 9.08
N SER A 351 17.07 6.05 10.07
CA SER A 351 17.97 6.18 11.22
C SER A 351 19.41 5.70 10.92
N SER A 352 19.57 4.82 9.92
CA SER A 352 20.88 4.19 9.62
C SER A 352 21.64 4.84 8.47
N VAL A 353 20.98 5.73 7.69
CA VAL A 353 21.57 6.39 6.54
C VAL A 353 21.70 7.89 6.82
N PRO A 354 22.86 8.53 6.50
CA PRO A 354 23.05 9.95 6.61
C PRO A 354 21.97 10.75 5.87
N GLU A 355 21.60 11.90 6.39
CA GLU A 355 20.51 12.71 5.84
C GLU A 355 20.65 13.00 4.34
N ALA A 356 21.87 13.27 3.90
CA ALA A 356 22.19 13.54 2.49
C ALA A 356 21.89 12.37 1.55
N ASP A 357 21.94 11.11 2.04
CA ASP A 357 21.79 9.89 1.23
C ASP A 357 20.40 9.25 1.38
N ARG A 358 19.55 9.74 2.30
CA ARG A 358 18.23 9.16 2.59
C ARG A 358 17.33 9.08 1.37
N SER A 359 17.35 10.11 0.51
CA SER A 359 16.53 10.13 -0.71
C SER A 359 16.95 9.04 -1.70
N SER A 360 18.25 8.88 -1.91
CA SER A 360 18.80 7.83 -2.79
C SER A 360 18.54 6.43 -2.23
N ALA A 361 18.72 6.25 -0.92
CA ALA A 361 18.46 4.99 -0.25
C ALA A 361 16.99 4.57 -0.34
N SER A 362 16.05 5.51 -0.15
CA SER A 362 14.62 5.26 -0.33
C SER A 362 14.26 4.90 -1.77
N ALA A 363 14.89 5.56 -2.75
CA ALA A 363 14.67 5.25 -4.16
C ALA A 363 15.11 3.81 -4.49
N VAL A 364 16.29 3.40 -4.01
CA VAL A 364 16.80 2.03 -4.18
C VAL A 364 15.90 1.01 -3.48
N GLN A 365 15.46 1.30 -2.23
CA GLN A 365 14.50 0.46 -1.50
C GLN A 365 13.21 0.25 -2.31
N ASN A 366 12.62 1.32 -2.81
CA ASN A 366 11.37 1.24 -3.57
C ASN A 366 11.53 0.43 -4.87
N VAL A 367 12.64 0.63 -5.61
CA VAL A 367 12.91 -0.13 -6.84
C VAL A 367 13.08 -1.61 -6.53
N VAL A 368 13.90 -1.97 -5.53
CA VAL A 368 14.12 -3.37 -5.15
C VAL A 368 12.82 -4.03 -4.66
N GLY A 369 12.06 -3.33 -3.80
CA GLY A 369 10.78 -3.86 -3.31
C GLY A 369 9.77 -4.10 -4.42
N ALA A 370 9.65 -3.15 -5.33
CA ALA A 370 8.69 -3.26 -6.42
C ALA A 370 9.11 -4.31 -7.47
N LEU A 371 10.40 -4.47 -7.79
CA LEU A 371 10.89 -5.53 -8.65
C LEU A 371 10.66 -6.91 -8.02
N ALA A 372 10.97 -7.06 -6.73
CA ALA A 372 10.71 -8.27 -5.98
C ALA A 372 9.22 -8.62 -5.94
N GLY A 373 8.35 -7.62 -5.67
CA GLY A 373 6.90 -7.77 -5.68
C GLY A 373 6.33 -8.12 -7.05
N ALA A 374 6.78 -7.46 -8.11
CA ALA A 374 6.34 -7.74 -9.48
C ALA A 374 6.71 -9.16 -9.92
N GLY A 375 7.97 -9.55 -9.70
CA GLY A 375 8.45 -10.89 -10.02
C GLY A 375 7.71 -11.98 -9.22
N SER A 376 7.46 -11.72 -7.93
CA SER A 376 6.73 -12.67 -7.09
C SER A 376 5.27 -12.81 -7.51
N ALA A 377 4.58 -11.74 -7.87
CA ALA A 377 3.21 -11.82 -8.36
C ALA A 377 3.10 -12.66 -9.64
N ALA A 378 3.99 -12.42 -10.61
CA ALA A 378 4.04 -13.19 -11.84
C ALA A 378 4.34 -14.69 -11.59
N LEU A 379 5.33 -14.98 -10.73
CA LEU A 379 5.70 -16.35 -10.39
C LEU A 379 4.59 -17.06 -9.61
N THR A 380 3.97 -16.37 -8.65
CA THR A 380 2.86 -16.92 -7.85
C THR A 380 1.68 -17.31 -8.72
N GLY A 381 1.30 -16.48 -9.70
CA GLY A 381 0.23 -16.85 -10.63
C GLY A 381 0.51 -18.15 -11.39
N LEU A 382 1.76 -18.35 -11.85
CA LEU A 382 2.19 -19.59 -12.49
C LEU A 382 2.12 -20.80 -11.56
N LEU A 383 2.60 -20.62 -10.31
CA LEU A 383 2.70 -21.71 -9.34
C LEU A 383 1.34 -22.10 -8.75
N VAL A 384 0.43 -21.13 -8.54
CA VAL A 384 -0.94 -21.40 -8.05
C VAL A 384 -1.71 -22.30 -9.02
N VAL A 385 -1.61 -22.06 -10.31
CA VAL A 385 -2.26 -22.90 -11.33
C VAL A 385 -1.74 -24.35 -11.29
N ARG A 386 -0.45 -24.55 -11.00
CA ARG A 386 0.19 -25.86 -11.00
C ARG A 386 0.04 -26.60 -9.68
N TYR A 387 0.14 -25.90 -8.56
CA TYR A 387 0.28 -26.51 -7.22
C TYR A 387 -0.84 -26.13 -6.26
N GLY A 388 -1.73 -25.22 -6.65
CA GLY A 388 -2.82 -24.73 -5.81
C GLY A 388 -2.40 -23.67 -4.77
N TYR A 389 -3.40 -23.05 -4.15
CA TYR A 389 -3.19 -21.97 -3.18
C TYR A 389 -2.52 -22.43 -1.89
N GLY A 390 -2.91 -23.61 -1.36
CA GLY A 390 -2.42 -24.09 -0.04
C GLY A 390 -0.90 -24.24 0.00
N LEU A 391 -0.30 -24.87 -1.03
CA LEU A 391 1.15 -25.01 -1.11
C LEU A 391 1.83 -23.65 -1.20
N ILE A 392 1.31 -22.73 -2.03
CA ILE A 392 1.90 -21.43 -2.25
C ILE A 392 1.83 -20.56 -0.98
N PHE A 393 0.74 -20.61 -0.24
CA PHE A 393 0.63 -19.91 1.04
C PHE A 393 1.61 -20.48 2.09
N ASN A 394 1.79 -21.79 2.12
CA ASN A 394 2.78 -22.42 3.00
C ASN A 394 4.21 -22.01 2.64
N VAL A 395 4.56 -22.00 1.34
CA VAL A 395 5.86 -21.48 0.88
C VAL A 395 6.02 -20.01 1.27
N ASN A 396 4.97 -19.21 1.11
CA ASN A 396 4.99 -17.80 1.48
C ASN A 396 5.20 -17.59 3.00
N ALA A 397 4.61 -18.46 3.82
CA ALA A 397 4.84 -18.46 5.27
C ALA A 397 6.32 -18.76 5.61
N ILE A 398 6.93 -19.74 4.94
CA ILE A 398 8.36 -20.05 5.10
C ILE A 398 9.22 -18.85 4.69
N LEU A 399 8.90 -18.19 3.57
CA LEU A 399 9.60 -16.98 3.13
C LEU A 399 9.48 -15.83 4.14
N ALA A 400 8.33 -15.69 4.81
CA ALA A 400 8.13 -14.69 5.87
C ALA A 400 9.04 -14.97 7.09
N VAL A 401 9.15 -16.23 7.50
CA VAL A 401 10.07 -16.64 8.57
C VAL A 401 11.52 -16.40 8.15
N LEU A 402 11.90 -16.77 6.93
CA LEU A 402 13.25 -16.51 6.40
C LEU A 402 13.55 -15.01 6.34
N ALA A 403 12.58 -14.17 5.97
CA ALA A 403 12.73 -12.71 6.01
C ALA A 403 13.03 -12.22 7.43
N ALA A 404 12.31 -12.73 8.44
CA ALA A 404 12.52 -12.41 9.84
C ALA A 404 13.92 -12.84 10.32
N LEU A 405 14.34 -14.06 9.96
CA LEU A 405 15.68 -14.57 10.29
C LEU A 405 16.80 -13.76 9.62
N LEU A 406 16.60 -13.33 8.37
CA LEU A 406 17.55 -12.45 7.68
C LEU A 406 17.63 -11.07 8.33
N VAL A 407 16.51 -10.51 8.78
CA VAL A 407 16.51 -9.25 9.54
C VAL A 407 17.34 -9.43 10.82
N CYS A 408 17.14 -10.54 11.55
CA CYS A 408 17.93 -10.86 12.73
C CYS A 408 19.43 -10.98 12.41
N ALA A 409 19.79 -11.79 11.42
CA ALA A 409 21.19 -12.07 11.08
C ALA A 409 21.94 -10.81 10.60
N CYS A 410 21.26 -9.92 9.86
CA CYS A 410 21.87 -8.73 9.30
C CYS A 410 21.97 -7.55 10.27
N HIS A 411 21.11 -7.48 11.29
CA HIS A 411 20.94 -6.26 12.09
C HIS A 411 21.07 -6.48 13.61
N VAL A 412 21.02 -7.73 14.10
CA VAL A 412 21.31 -7.99 15.52
C VAL A 412 22.83 -7.96 15.70
N PRO A 413 23.40 -7.11 16.57
CA PRO A 413 24.83 -7.09 16.82
C PRO A 413 25.26 -8.46 17.39
N SER A 414 26.21 -9.13 16.74
CA SER A 414 26.83 -10.32 17.34
C SER A 414 27.43 -9.91 18.69
N ARG A 415 27.22 -10.73 19.72
CA ARG A 415 27.61 -10.50 21.13
C ARG A 415 29.11 -10.14 21.32
N ASN A 416 29.93 -10.25 20.28
CA ASN A 416 31.38 -10.00 20.32
C ASN A 416 31.79 -8.50 20.24
N TRP A 417 30.84 -7.56 20.06
CA TRP A 417 31.15 -6.12 20.07
C TRP A 417 31.16 -5.49 21.47
N LEU A 418 30.69 -6.20 22.49
CA LEU A 418 30.67 -5.70 23.87
C LEU A 418 32.01 -5.82 24.60
N SER A 419 32.96 -6.61 24.07
CA SER A 419 34.27 -6.77 24.67
C SER A 419 35.31 -5.69 24.30
N VAL A 420 35.04 -4.84 23.30
CA VAL A 420 36.01 -3.81 22.84
C VAL A 420 35.75 -2.44 23.50
N ARG A 421 34.65 -2.23 24.21
CA ARG A 421 34.35 -0.95 24.89
C ARG A 421 34.74 -0.88 26.36
N SER A 422 35.33 -1.96 26.94
CA SER A 422 35.80 -1.92 28.30
C SER A 422 37.32 -1.64 28.47
N SER A 423 37.99 -1.27 27.37
CA SER A 423 39.45 -0.97 27.37
C SER A 423 39.80 0.37 26.75
N ARG A 424 38.96 1.41 26.97
CA ARG A 424 39.38 2.81 26.78
C ARG A 424 38.77 3.69 27.85
#